data_d30862667bae6b65a26d840928e17588
#
_entry.id   d30862667bae6b65a26d840928e17588
#
_cell.length_a   1.000
_cell.length_b   1.000
_cell.length_c   1.000
_cell.angle_alpha   90.00
_cell.angle_beta   90.00
_cell.angle_gamma   90.00
#
_symmetry.space_group_name_H-M   'P 1'
#
loop_
_entity.id
_entity.type
_entity.pdbx_description
1 polymer ?
#
loop_
_entity_poly.entity_id
_entity_poly.type
_entity_poly.pdbx_seq_one_letter_code
_entity_poly.pdbx_strand_id
1 'polypeptide(L)' 'MKILDLEQEIMNAWHVVDDIDLLYENVIETDMSTDDIANVLLGLKGVYSMRFQKLFNTFEEVCKEYHAMRKQNENNYTQS' A
#
# COMPACT_ATOMS: atom_id res chain seq x y z
N MET A 1 -1.63 -3.22 -18.54
CA MET A 1 -1.45 -2.06 -17.64
C MET A 1 -1.52 -2.51 -16.20
N LYS A 2 -0.70 -1.94 -15.34
CA LYS A 2 -0.58 -2.31 -13.92
C LYS A 2 -1.64 -1.68 -13.01
N ILE A 3 -2.68 -1.08 -13.57
CA ILE A 3 -3.68 -0.33 -12.79
C ILE A 3 -4.47 -1.26 -11.86
N LEU A 4 -4.78 -2.49 -12.29
CA LEU A 4 -5.48 -3.45 -11.45
C LEU A 4 -4.58 -3.96 -10.31
N ASP A 5 -3.29 -4.09 -10.57
CA ASP A 5 -2.32 -4.42 -9.54
C ASP A 5 -2.23 -3.29 -8.50
N LEU A 6 -2.24 -2.04 -8.97
CA LEU A 6 -2.24 -0.87 -8.09
C LEU A 6 -3.47 -0.86 -7.18
N GLU A 7 -4.65 -1.10 -7.75
CA GLU A 7 -5.88 -1.18 -6.98
C GLU A 7 -5.77 -2.26 -5.89
N GLN A 8 -5.29 -3.45 -6.26
CA GLN A 8 -5.14 -4.55 -5.31
C GLN A 8 -4.15 -4.20 -4.19
N GLU A 9 -3.03 -3.54 -4.55
CA GLU A 9 -2.03 -3.13 -3.56
C GLU A 9 -2.58 -2.08 -2.60
N ILE A 10 -3.40 -1.15 -3.10
CA ILE A 10 -4.06 -0.15 -2.24
C ILE A 10 -4.99 -0.85 -1.26
N MET A 11 -5.80 -1.80 -1.73
CA MET A 11 -6.71 -2.55 -0.87
C MET A 11 -5.95 -3.37 0.18
N ASN A 12 -4.84 -3.99 -0.21
CA ASN A 12 -3.99 -4.74 0.72
C ASN A 12 -3.42 -3.84 1.81
N ALA A 13 -2.95 -2.65 1.44
CA ALA A 13 -2.42 -1.69 2.40
C ALA A 13 -3.51 -1.16 3.34
N TRP A 14 -4.76 -1.07 2.86
CA TRP A 14 -5.88 -0.59 3.66
C TRP A 14 -6.19 -1.52 4.83
N HIS A 15 -5.80 -2.77 4.76
CA HIS A 15 -5.98 -3.73 5.86
C HIS A 15 -5.29 -3.32 7.15
N VAL A 16 -4.39 -2.33 7.11
CA VAL A 16 -3.77 -1.81 8.33
C VAL A 16 -4.82 -1.32 9.33
N VAL A 17 -5.93 -0.78 8.82
CA VAL A 17 -7.03 -0.30 9.67
C VAL A 17 -7.65 -1.47 10.46
N ASP A 18 -7.89 -2.59 9.80
CA ASP A 18 -8.43 -3.79 10.42
C ASP A 18 -7.46 -4.38 11.45
N ASP A 19 -6.17 -4.37 11.15
CA ASP A 19 -5.14 -4.89 12.05
C ASP A 19 -5.01 -4.02 13.30
N ILE A 20 -5.14 -2.70 13.15
CA ILE A 20 -5.15 -1.78 14.29
C ILE A 20 -6.40 -1.98 15.15
N ASP A 21 -7.56 -2.19 14.52
CA ASP A 21 -8.79 -2.51 15.22
C ASP A 21 -8.65 -3.79 16.04
N LEU A 22 -8.05 -4.82 15.45
CA LEU A 22 -7.81 -6.08 16.14
C LEU A 22 -6.90 -5.89 17.37
N LEU A 23 -5.84 -5.12 17.21
CA LEU A 23 -4.95 -4.79 18.32
C LEU A 23 -5.70 -4.04 19.42
N TYR A 24 -6.49 -3.04 19.03
CA TYR A 24 -7.29 -2.25 19.96
C TYR A 24 -8.23 -3.13 20.78
N GLU A 25 -8.96 -4.04 20.12
CA GLU A 25 -9.84 -4.99 20.79
C GLU A 25 -9.07 -5.86 21.79
N ASN A 26 -7.93 -6.37 21.39
CA ASN A 26 -7.08 -7.19 22.27
C ASN A 26 -6.58 -6.42 23.49
N VAL A 27 -6.20 -5.16 23.29
CA VAL A 27 -5.74 -4.32 24.41
C VAL A 27 -6.84 -4.12 25.43
N ILE A 28 -8.09 -3.96 24.97
CA ILE A 28 -9.25 -3.75 25.86
C ILE A 28 -9.70 -5.04 26.51
N GLU A 29 -9.79 -6.14 25.73
CA GLU A 29 -10.36 -7.41 26.21
C GLU A 29 -9.38 -8.26 27.00
N THR A 30 -8.08 -8.10 26.75
CA THR A 30 -7.03 -8.84 27.44
C THR A 30 -6.09 -7.85 28.12
N ASP A 31 -5.41 -8.32 29.16
CA ASP A 31 -4.50 -7.47 29.92
C ASP A 31 -3.10 -7.49 29.27
N MET A 32 -2.99 -6.92 28.07
CA MET A 32 -1.73 -6.86 27.35
C MET A 32 -0.75 -5.93 28.05
N SER A 33 0.48 -6.39 28.22
CA SER A 33 1.55 -5.55 28.76
C SER A 33 1.97 -4.47 27.74
N THR A 34 2.58 -3.41 28.23
CA THR A 34 3.14 -2.35 27.38
C THR A 34 4.19 -2.94 26.42
N ASP A 35 4.99 -3.89 26.88
CA ASP A 35 6.00 -4.54 26.04
C ASP A 35 5.36 -5.35 24.92
N ASP A 36 4.28 -6.07 25.20
CA ASP A 36 3.55 -6.83 24.19
C ASP A 36 2.94 -5.92 23.13
N ILE A 37 2.35 -4.82 23.57
CA ILE A 37 1.78 -3.81 22.66
C ILE A 37 2.87 -3.25 21.76
N ALA A 38 4.01 -2.87 22.33
CA ALA A 38 5.14 -2.34 21.58
C ALA A 38 5.66 -3.33 20.55
N ASN A 39 5.77 -4.62 20.93
CA ASN A 39 6.21 -5.66 20.01
C ASN A 39 5.26 -5.86 18.84
N VAL A 40 3.95 -5.85 19.08
CA VAL A 40 2.95 -5.96 18.01
C VAL A 40 3.03 -4.75 17.08
N LEU A 41 3.17 -3.55 17.63
CA LEU A 41 3.30 -2.32 16.84
C LEU A 41 4.54 -2.35 15.95
N LEU A 42 5.66 -2.82 16.47
CA LEU A 42 6.89 -2.97 15.68
C LEU A 42 6.72 -3.98 14.55
N GLY A 43 6.03 -5.09 14.81
CA GLY A 43 5.72 -6.08 13.80
C GLY A 43 4.83 -5.51 12.70
N LEU A 44 3.78 -4.80 13.07
CA LEU A 44 2.89 -4.13 12.12
C LEU A 44 3.65 -3.10 11.28
N LYS A 45 4.49 -2.30 11.92
CA LYS A 45 5.33 -1.33 11.21
C LYS A 45 6.18 -2.00 10.14
N GLY A 46 6.83 -3.12 10.50
CA GLY A 46 7.67 -3.86 9.55
C GLY A 46 6.88 -4.39 8.37
N VAL A 47 5.76 -5.06 8.64
CA VAL A 47 4.91 -5.63 7.59
C VAL A 47 4.37 -4.55 6.67
N TYR A 48 3.82 -3.48 7.23
CA TYR A 48 3.20 -2.42 6.42
C TYR A 48 4.22 -1.55 5.71
N SER A 49 5.43 -1.42 6.24
CA SER A 49 6.53 -0.78 5.48
C SER A 49 6.80 -1.53 4.18
N MET A 50 6.80 -2.87 4.22
CA MET A 50 6.96 -3.68 3.01
C MET A 50 5.77 -3.56 2.07
N ARG A 51 4.53 -3.53 2.60
CA ARG A 51 3.32 -3.37 1.78
C ARG A 51 3.30 -2.01 1.08
N PHE A 52 3.64 -0.94 1.81
CA PHE A 52 3.68 0.40 1.22
C PHE A 52 4.81 0.55 0.21
N GLN A 53 5.95 -0.09 0.44
CA GLN A 53 7.03 -0.10 -0.55
C GLN A 53 6.58 -0.79 -1.84
N LYS A 54 5.90 -1.91 -1.73
CA LYS A 54 5.35 -2.63 -2.87
C LYS A 54 4.32 -1.79 -3.61
N LEU A 55 3.43 -1.13 -2.86
CA LEU A 55 2.43 -0.21 -3.41
C LEU A 55 3.10 0.91 -4.19
N PHE A 56 4.14 1.52 -3.63
CA PHE A 56 4.86 2.63 -4.27
C PHE A 56 5.55 2.15 -5.55
N ASN A 57 6.16 0.97 -5.53
CA ASN A 57 6.80 0.41 -6.72
C ASN A 57 5.79 0.18 -7.84
N THR A 58 4.63 -0.35 -7.51
CA THR A 58 3.54 -0.55 -8.48
C THR A 58 3.04 0.78 -9.02
N PHE A 59 2.90 1.77 -8.16
CA PHE A 59 2.51 3.13 -8.54
C PHE A 59 3.52 3.72 -9.53
N GLU A 60 4.81 3.55 -9.28
CA GLU A 60 5.84 4.05 -10.21
C GLU A 60 5.74 3.38 -11.57
N GLU A 61 5.46 2.08 -11.61
CA GLU A 61 5.25 1.36 -12.87
C GLU A 61 4.04 1.91 -13.64
N VAL A 62 2.94 2.16 -12.93
CA VAL A 62 1.73 2.76 -13.55
C VAL A 62 2.05 4.15 -14.10
N CYS A 63 2.82 4.95 -13.37
CA CYS A 63 3.23 6.26 -13.84
C CYS A 63 4.06 6.17 -15.11
N LYS A 64 4.99 5.23 -15.17
CA LYS A 64 5.82 5.01 -16.38
C LYS A 64 4.95 4.64 -17.58
N GLU A 65 4.00 3.72 -17.39
CA GLU A 65 3.08 3.31 -18.44
C GLU A 65 2.22 4.48 -18.91
N TYR A 66 1.71 5.26 -17.97
CA TYR A 66 0.91 6.44 -18.28
C TYR A 66 1.71 7.45 -19.09
N HIS A 67 2.93 7.75 -18.70
CA HIS A 67 3.78 8.69 -19.42
C HIS A 67 4.12 8.18 -20.81
N ALA A 68 4.37 6.89 -20.97
CA ALA A 68 4.63 6.29 -22.28
C ALA A 68 3.41 6.43 -23.20
N MET A 69 2.21 6.16 -22.70
CA MET A 69 0.97 6.30 -23.45
C MET A 69 0.71 7.76 -23.84
N ARG A 70 0.92 8.67 -22.91
CA ARG A 70 0.75 10.11 -23.15
C ARG A 70 1.72 10.60 -24.22
N LYS A 71 2.98 10.16 -24.16
CA LYS A 71 3.99 10.52 -25.14
C LYS A 71 3.63 10.01 -26.53
N GLN A 72 3.11 8.79 -26.62
CA GLN A 72 2.63 8.21 -27.87
C GLN A 72 1.50 9.04 -28.47
N ASN A 73 0.53 9.46 -27.66
CA ASN A 73 -0.59 10.28 -28.10
C ASN A 73 -0.12 11.65 -28.58
N GLU A 74 0.84 12.27 -27.90
CA GLU A 74 1.43 13.55 -28.33
C GLU A 74 2.12 13.40 -29.68
N ASN A 75 2.86 12.31 -29.90
CA ASN A 75 3.49 12.03 -31.18
C ASN A 75 2.47 11.85 -32.31
N ASN A 76 1.39 11.13 -32.04
CA ASN A 76 0.31 10.95 -32.99
C ASN A 76 -0.37 12.28 -33.33
N TYR A 77 -0.49 13.15 -32.37
CA TYR A 77 -1.09 14.48 -32.56
C TYR A 77 -0.23 15.36 -33.46
N THR A 78 1.08 15.29 -33.32
CA THR A 78 2.02 16.09 -34.11
C THR A 78 2.17 15.58 -35.54
N GLN A 79 1.80 14.34 -35.79
CA GLN A 79 1.87 13.74 -37.15
C GLN A 79 0.64 14.01 -38.00
N SER A 80 -0.40 14.51 -37.41
CA SER A 80 -1.60 14.90 -38.13
C SER A 80 -1.53 16.38 -38.52
#